data_66217d727a6cacca3abe53ffb0f52089
#
_entry.id   66217d727a6cacca3abe53ffb0f52089
#
_cell.length_a   1.000
_cell.length_b   1.000
_cell.length_c   1.000
_cell.angle_alpha   90.00
_cell.angle_beta   90.00
_cell.angle_gamma   90.00
#
_symmetry.space_group_name_H-M   'P 1'
#
loop_
_entity.id
_entity.type
_entity.pdbx_description
1 polymer ?
#
loop_
_entity_poly.entity_id
_entity_poly.type
_entity_poly.pdbx_seq_one_letter_code
_entity_poly.pdbx_strand_id
1 'polypeptide(L)'
;MAKQDEPNKVIYSMVGVGKVYGQKQVLKDIYLGYFYGAKIGVIGLNGSGKSTLLRIMAGIETAFIGQVAISPGYTVGYLEQEPKLDPAKTVMDVVKEGAADTVALLAEFEAISDTFAEPMDGDEMDKLLARQGEVQERLDALDAWDLDSRLELAMDALRCPPGDTPISVLSGGELRRVALCRLLLQKPDILLLDEPTNHLDAETVQWLEQHLQRYEGTVIAVTHDRYFLDNVAGWILELDRGVGIPWKGNYSSWLEQKQERLRVEQKTESERQKTLQRELDWIHMAPKARHAKGKARINSYQQLLTARPEEVAKDLEIYIPPGPRLGDVVIEAKGLAKGFGDTLLMENVEFAIPPGAIVGVIGPNGAGKTTLFRMIVGEQQPDAGSLRLGETVQLAYADQSRTLDPEKTVYEVISEGLDDVQLGKVKMNARAYCSRFNFGGA
;
A
#
# COMPACT_ATOMS: atom_id res chain seq x y z
N MET A 1 -5.20 23.38 25.56
CA MET A 1 -4.29 24.29 24.83
C MET A 1 -4.43 24.00 23.36
N ALA A 2 -4.94 24.92 22.57
CA ALA A 2 -5.03 24.76 21.12
C ALA A 2 -3.62 24.54 20.57
N LYS A 3 -3.41 23.44 19.83
CA LYS A 3 -2.19 23.19 19.06
C LYS A 3 -2.09 24.35 18.07
N GLN A 4 -1.15 25.28 18.28
CA GLN A 4 -0.92 26.38 17.35
C GLN A 4 -0.36 25.76 16.06
N ASP A 5 -1.10 25.93 14.97
CA ASP A 5 -0.71 25.59 13.61
C ASP A 5 0.46 26.48 13.16
N GLU A 6 1.68 26.10 13.55
CA GLU A 6 2.87 26.67 12.92
C GLU A 6 3.10 25.89 11.60
N PRO A 7 2.87 26.52 10.45
CA PRO A 7 3.16 25.88 9.17
C PRO A 7 4.66 25.53 9.13
N ASN A 8 4.96 24.25 8.76
CA ASN A 8 6.30 23.68 8.71
C ASN A 8 6.91 23.21 10.05
N LYS A 9 6.15 23.02 11.09
CA LYS A 9 6.66 22.41 12.32
C LYS A 9 6.97 20.92 12.07
N VAL A 10 8.22 20.51 12.34
CA VAL A 10 8.61 19.10 12.30
C VAL A 10 8.01 18.38 13.50
N ILE A 11 7.12 17.43 13.25
CA ILE A 11 6.42 16.65 14.28
C ILE A 11 7.00 15.27 14.49
N TYR A 12 7.74 14.76 13.50
CA TYR A 12 8.39 13.47 13.53
C TYR A 12 9.76 13.55 12.86
N SER A 13 10.80 13.00 13.47
CA SER A 13 12.14 12.98 12.90
C SER A 13 12.79 11.61 13.01
N MET A 14 13.57 11.26 11.99
CA MET A 14 14.41 10.07 11.90
C MET A 14 15.85 10.51 11.67
N VAL A 15 16.78 10.00 12.48
CA VAL A 15 18.21 10.36 12.42
C VAL A 15 19.06 9.11 12.33
N GLY A 16 19.68 8.86 11.17
CA GLY A 16 20.54 7.72 10.92
C GLY A 16 19.83 6.37 11.05
N VAL A 17 18.54 6.30 10.68
CA VAL A 17 17.75 5.09 10.88
C VAL A 17 18.17 4.01 9.88
N GLY A 18 18.56 2.85 10.42
CA GLY A 18 18.95 1.66 9.67
C GLY A 18 18.30 0.40 10.21
N LYS A 19 18.01 -0.57 9.34
CA LYS A 19 17.48 -1.87 9.72
C LYS A 19 18.09 -2.99 8.89
N VAL A 20 18.50 -4.06 9.57
CA VAL A 20 19.06 -5.26 8.97
C VAL A 20 18.26 -6.47 9.42
N TYR A 21 17.88 -7.34 8.48
CA TYR A 21 17.29 -8.65 8.74
C TYR A 21 18.26 -9.74 8.28
N GLY A 22 18.85 -10.46 9.24
CA GLY A 22 19.91 -11.41 8.96
C GLY A 22 21.11 -10.72 8.30
N GLN A 23 21.39 -11.03 7.04
CA GLN A 23 22.47 -10.38 6.26
C GLN A 23 21.95 -9.27 5.33
N LYS A 24 20.64 -9.11 5.18
CA LYS A 24 20.05 -8.13 4.27
C LYS A 24 19.81 -6.80 4.96
N GLN A 25 20.52 -5.77 4.52
CA GLN A 25 20.26 -4.39 4.94
C GLN A 25 19.03 -3.88 4.16
N VAL A 26 17.96 -3.54 4.90
CA VAL A 26 16.69 -3.10 4.33
C VAL A 26 16.57 -1.58 4.37
N LEU A 27 17.00 -0.95 5.46
CA LEU A 27 17.07 0.51 5.59
C LEU A 27 18.49 0.91 5.95
N LYS A 28 18.99 2.00 5.37
CA LYS A 28 20.34 2.48 5.52
C LYS A 28 20.35 3.99 5.70
N ASP A 29 20.87 4.46 6.85
CA ASP A 29 21.18 5.86 7.14
C ASP A 29 20.05 6.83 6.72
N ILE A 30 18.80 6.56 7.14
CA ILE A 30 17.66 7.41 6.80
C ILE A 30 17.63 8.63 7.71
N TYR A 31 17.66 9.82 7.10
CA TYR A 31 17.52 11.13 7.73
C TYR A 31 16.33 11.84 7.14
N LEU A 32 15.23 11.90 7.89
CA LEU A 32 13.97 12.50 7.44
C LEU A 32 13.32 13.30 8.56
N GLY A 33 12.70 14.42 8.18
CA GLY A 33 11.82 15.21 9.02
C GLY A 33 10.45 15.32 8.37
N TYR A 34 9.41 15.12 9.16
CA TYR A 34 8.02 15.15 8.69
C TYR A 34 7.30 16.34 9.30
N PHE A 35 6.66 17.14 8.43
CA PHE A 35 5.94 18.35 8.84
C PHE A 35 4.48 18.03 9.13
N TYR A 36 3.89 18.79 10.05
CA TYR A 36 2.46 18.70 10.33
C TYR A 36 1.64 19.01 9.06
N GLY A 37 0.59 18.25 8.82
CA GLY A 37 -0.29 18.40 7.66
C GLY A 37 0.28 17.87 6.32
N ALA A 38 1.53 17.39 6.28
CA ALA A 38 2.13 16.85 5.06
C ALA A 38 1.41 15.57 4.59
N LYS A 39 1.22 15.44 3.28
CA LYS A 39 0.69 14.24 2.62
C LYS A 39 1.81 13.57 1.83
N ILE A 40 2.24 12.40 2.28
CA ILE A 40 3.46 11.76 1.80
C ILE A 40 3.13 10.36 1.29
N GLY A 41 3.41 10.13 0.00
CA GLY A 41 3.37 8.80 -0.60
C GLY A 41 4.72 8.12 -0.49
N VAL A 42 4.76 6.88 0.02
CA VAL A 42 6.00 6.09 0.11
C VAL A 42 6.00 5.04 -0.99
N ILE A 43 6.99 5.11 -1.86
CA ILE A 43 7.16 4.20 -2.99
C ILE A 43 8.51 3.48 -2.96
N GLY A 44 8.60 2.38 -3.69
CA GLY A 44 9.84 1.58 -3.81
C GLY A 44 9.52 0.15 -4.21
N LEU A 45 10.53 -0.59 -4.61
CA LEU A 45 10.38 -2.00 -5.00
C LEU A 45 9.88 -2.87 -3.85
N ASN A 46 9.33 -4.05 -4.17
CA ASN A 46 8.95 -5.00 -3.14
C ASN A 46 10.18 -5.43 -2.33
N GLY A 47 10.03 -5.43 -1.01
CA GLY A 47 11.15 -5.72 -0.10
C GLY A 47 12.17 -4.57 0.08
N SER A 48 11.86 -3.34 -0.38
CA SER A 48 12.68 -2.14 -0.16
C SER A 48 12.59 -1.56 1.26
N GLY A 49 11.69 -2.11 2.10
CA GLY A 49 11.55 -1.69 3.49
C GLY A 49 10.42 -0.71 3.78
N LYS A 50 9.46 -0.52 2.85
CA LYS A 50 8.32 0.40 3.03
C LYS A 50 7.53 0.12 4.32
N SER A 51 7.03 -1.09 4.49
CA SER A 51 6.30 -1.50 5.70
C SER A 51 7.18 -1.49 6.96
N THR A 52 8.48 -1.81 6.80
CA THR A 52 9.45 -1.72 7.91
C THR A 52 9.60 -0.27 8.39
N LEU A 53 9.67 0.69 7.46
CA LEU A 53 9.72 2.11 7.77
C LEU A 53 8.48 2.53 8.57
N LEU A 54 7.28 2.19 8.10
CA LEU A 54 6.03 2.50 8.79
C LEU A 54 5.96 1.85 10.19
N ARG A 55 6.40 0.59 10.33
CA ARG A 55 6.42 -0.10 11.63
C ARG A 55 7.40 0.54 12.63
N ILE A 56 8.55 1.04 12.17
CA ILE A 56 9.46 1.83 12.99
C ILE A 56 8.78 3.13 13.42
N MET A 57 8.12 3.82 12.48
CA MET A 57 7.41 5.06 12.76
C MET A 57 6.23 4.87 13.73
N ALA A 58 5.56 3.73 13.67
CA ALA A 58 4.49 3.36 14.59
C ALA A 58 4.99 2.89 15.97
N GLY A 59 6.32 2.75 16.17
CA GLY A 59 6.91 2.24 17.42
C GLY A 59 6.74 0.72 17.62
N ILE A 60 6.27 -0.01 16.60
CA ILE A 60 6.09 -1.48 16.64
C ILE A 60 7.44 -2.18 16.47
N GLU A 61 8.26 -1.70 15.54
CA GLU A 61 9.60 -2.22 15.32
C GLU A 61 10.60 -1.38 16.12
N THR A 62 11.12 -1.95 17.20
CA THR A 62 12.05 -1.27 18.11
C THR A 62 13.51 -1.64 17.90
N ALA A 63 13.78 -2.75 17.20
CA ALA A 63 15.14 -3.23 16.93
C ALA A 63 15.69 -2.60 15.65
N PHE A 64 16.14 -1.34 15.69
CA PHE A 64 16.73 -0.60 14.58
C PHE A 64 17.96 0.20 15.06
N ILE A 65 18.76 0.66 14.11
CA ILE A 65 19.91 1.55 14.34
C ILE A 65 19.43 3.00 14.18
N GLY A 66 20.01 3.94 14.92
CA GLY A 66 19.67 5.36 14.84
C GLY A 66 18.64 5.79 15.88
N GLN A 67 18.00 6.92 15.63
CA GLN A 67 17.04 7.53 16.54
C GLN A 67 15.78 7.98 15.83
N VAL A 68 14.67 7.86 16.53
CA VAL A 68 13.36 8.33 16.08
C VAL A 68 12.78 9.20 17.20
N ALA A 69 12.26 10.37 16.86
CA ALA A 69 11.66 11.27 17.82
C ALA A 69 10.31 11.79 17.31
N ILE A 70 9.29 11.68 18.17
CA ILE A 70 7.98 12.29 17.98
C ILE A 70 7.93 13.54 18.85
N SER A 71 7.46 14.66 18.30
CA SER A 71 7.26 15.87 19.09
C SER A 71 6.20 15.63 20.18
N PRO A 72 6.40 16.14 21.41
CA PRO A 72 5.47 15.92 22.51
C PRO A 72 4.04 16.36 22.17
N GLY A 73 3.06 15.56 22.57
CA GLY A 73 1.64 15.83 22.39
C GLY A 73 1.06 15.43 21.03
N TYR A 74 1.83 14.82 20.15
CA TYR A 74 1.34 14.27 18.89
C TYR A 74 1.11 12.77 18.99
N THR A 75 0.03 12.29 18.36
CA THR A 75 -0.39 10.91 18.33
C THR A 75 -0.10 10.26 16.98
N VAL A 76 0.20 8.96 16.98
CA VAL A 76 0.43 8.17 15.76
C VAL A 76 -0.59 7.06 15.69
N GLY A 77 -1.25 6.95 14.53
CA GLY A 77 -2.12 5.83 14.21
C GLY A 77 -1.56 5.05 13.02
N TYR A 78 -1.70 3.74 13.05
CA TYR A 78 -1.14 2.86 12.02
C TYR A 78 -2.15 1.82 11.55
N LEU A 79 -2.36 1.75 10.24
CA LEU A 79 -3.08 0.69 9.56
C LEU A 79 -2.09 -0.35 9.06
N GLU A 80 -2.07 -1.51 9.68
CA GLU A 80 -1.28 -2.65 9.23
C GLU A 80 -1.86 -3.28 7.95
N GLN A 81 -1.01 -3.95 7.19
CA GLN A 81 -1.42 -4.69 5.99
C GLN A 81 -2.44 -5.80 6.34
N GLU A 82 -2.27 -6.47 7.47
CA GLU A 82 -3.18 -7.48 8.02
C GLU A 82 -3.54 -7.10 9.47
N PRO A 83 -4.57 -6.26 9.67
CA PRO A 83 -4.91 -5.79 11.01
C PRO A 83 -5.47 -6.94 11.86
N LYS A 84 -5.02 -7.00 13.11
CA LYS A 84 -5.51 -7.94 14.10
C LYS A 84 -6.57 -7.25 14.95
N LEU A 85 -7.82 -7.67 14.79
CA LEU A 85 -8.95 -7.22 15.59
C LEU A 85 -9.35 -8.34 16.57
N ASP A 86 -9.97 -7.96 17.67
CA ASP A 86 -10.44 -8.92 18.67
C ASP A 86 -11.63 -9.75 18.13
N PRO A 87 -11.49 -11.06 17.94
CA PRO A 87 -12.54 -11.90 17.37
C PRO A 87 -13.79 -12.03 18.25
N ALA A 88 -13.72 -11.66 19.52
CA ALA A 88 -14.85 -11.70 20.45
C ALA A 88 -15.80 -10.48 20.33
N LYS A 89 -15.39 -9.45 19.59
CA LYS A 89 -16.14 -8.20 19.40
C LYS A 89 -16.99 -8.22 18.14
N THR A 90 -17.94 -7.29 18.10
CA THR A 90 -18.68 -6.95 16.89
C THR A 90 -17.99 -5.82 16.10
N VAL A 91 -18.43 -5.59 14.86
CA VAL A 91 -17.96 -4.47 14.03
C VAL A 91 -18.18 -3.14 14.74
N MET A 92 -19.36 -2.91 15.31
CA MET A 92 -19.69 -1.68 16.03
C MET A 92 -18.81 -1.48 17.27
N ASP A 93 -18.51 -2.54 18.02
CA ASP A 93 -17.63 -2.45 19.20
C ASP A 93 -16.22 -1.96 18.79
N VAL A 94 -15.68 -2.51 17.70
CA VAL A 94 -14.37 -2.11 17.18
C VAL A 94 -14.39 -0.68 16.63
N VAL A 95 -15.44 -0.29 15.93
CA VAL A 95 -15.58 1.08 15.39
C VAL A 95 -15.70 2.10 16.52
N LYS A 96 -16.45 1.79 17.60
CA LYS A 96 -16.58 2.61 18.82
C LYS A 96 -15.23 2.84 19.52
N GLU A 97 -14.28 1.90 19.43
CA GLU A 97 -12.91 2.14 19.93
C GLU A 97 -12.23 3.35 19.25
N GLY A 98 -12.60 3.66 18.02
CA GLY A 98 -12.11 4.85 17.29
C GLY A 98 -12.58 6.17 17.88
N ALA A 99 -13.65 6.14 18.67
CA ALA A 99 -14.22 7.29 19.37
C ALA A 99 -14.23 7.07 20.90
N ALA A 100 -13.27 6.29 21.44
CA ALA A 100 -13.28 5.84 22.83
C ALA A 100 -13.41 6.97 23.85
N ASP A 101 -12.74 8.10 23.64
CA ASP A 101 -12.84 9.27 24.52
C ASP A 101 -14.25 9.86 24.54
N THR A 102 -14.90 9.91 23.38
CA THR A 102 -16.27 10.41 23.24
C THR A 102 -17.27 9.44 23.86
N VAL A 103 -17.09 8.13 23.62
CA VAL A 103 -17.91 7.06 24.22
C VAL A 103 -17.80 7.11 25.74
N ALA A 104 -16.59 7.28 26.30
CA ALA A 104 -16.38 7.39 27.73
C ALA A 104 -17.07 8.64 28.35
N LEU A 105 -17.05 9.79 27.63
CA LEU A 105 -17.74 11.01 28.07
C LEU A 105 -19.25 10.83 28.05
N LEU A 106 -19.82 10.17 27.04
CA LEU A 106 -21.25 9.88 26.98
C LEU A 106 -21.68 8.96 28.11
N ALA A 107 -20.90 7.89 28.36
CA ALA A 107 -21.16 6.97 29.48
C ALA A 107 -21.05 7.68 30.83
N GLU A 108 -20.09 8.61 31.00
CA GLU A 108 -19.96 9.42 32.22
C GLU A 108 -21.17 10.34 32.39
N PHE A 109 -21.65 10.96 31.30
CA PHE A 109 -22.85 11.81 31.36
C PHE A 109 -24.11 11.04 31.73
N GLU A 110 -24.29 9.83 31.17
CA GLU A 110 -25.39 8.93 31.53
C GLU A 110 -25.30 8.48 33.00
N ALA A 111 -24.12 8.05 33.46
CA ALA A 111 -23.91 7.65 34.84
C ALA A 111 -24.19 8.79 35.84
N ILE A 112 -23.80 10.03 35.54
CA ILE A 112 -24.12 11.22 36.33
C ILE A 112 -25.63 11.42 36.34
N SER A 113 -26.29 11.30 35.18
CA SER A 113 -27.76 11.48 35.08
C SER A 113 -28.52 10.42 35.89
N ASP A 114 -28.07 9.18 35.91
CA ASP A 114 -28.66 8.10 36.70
C ASP A 114 -28.46 8.35 38.21
N THR A 115 -27.31 8.90 38.61
CA THR A 115 -27.01 9.20 40.03
C THR A 115 -27.95 10.26 40.60
N PHE A 116 -28.49 11.19 39.78
CA PHE A 116 -29.50 12.15 40.24
C PHE A 116 -30.83 11.52 40.69
N ALA A 117 -31.09 10.27 40.30
CA ALA A 117 -32.28 9.54 40.76
C ALA A 117 -32.14 9.04 42.22
N GLU A 118 -30.94 9.06 42.79
CA GLU A 118 -30.67 8.65 44.16
C GLU A 118 -30.75 9.81 45.15
N PRO A 119 -31.23 9.64 46.38
CA PRO A 119 -31.21 10.67 47.40
C PRO A 119 -29.79 11.06 47.76
N MET A 120 -29.44 12.36 47.66
CA MET A 120 -28.12 12.88 47.99
C MET A 120 -28.22 14.17 48.81
N ASP A 121 -27.12 14.55 49.47
CA ASP A 121 -27.05 15.83 50.17
C ASP A 121 -26.82 17.03 49.22
N GLY A 122 -26.96 18.25 49.73
CA GLY A 122 -26.83 19.47 48.91
C GLY A 122 -25.42 19.68 48.36
N ASP A 123 -24.37 19.34 49.14
CA ASP A 123 -22.98 19.49 48.71
C ASP A 123 -22.58 18.48 47.64
N GLU A 124 -23.14 17.28 47.70
CA GLU A 124 -22.96 16.23 46.68
C GLU A 124 -23.68 16.60 45.40
N MET A 125 -24.91 17.12 45.48
CA MET A 125 -25.71 17.63 44.36
C MET A 125 -24.96 18.72 43.59
N ASP A 126 -24.41 19.73 44.31
CA ASP A 126 -23.68 20.83 43.68
C ASP A 126 -22.43 20.36 42.94
N LYS A 127 -21.67 19.41 43.50
CA LYS A 127 -20.51 18.81 42.83
C LYS A 127 -20.91 18.02 41.57
N LEU A 128 -21.98 17.25 41.64
CA LEU A 128 -22.49 16.47 40.55
C LEU A 128 -22.98 17.33 39.41
N LEU A 129 -23.70 18.42 39.70
CA LEU A 129 -24.13 19.42 38.73
C LEU A 129 -22.96 20.11 38.04
N ALA A 130 -21.93 20.52 38.81
CA ALA A 130 -20.73 21.09 38.24
C ALA A 130 -20.03 20.13 37.28
N ARG A 131 -19.90 18.85 37.69
CA ARG A 131 -19.28 17.84 36.84
C ARG A 131 -20.09 17.55 35.58
N GLN A 132 -21.42 17.47 35.68
CA GLN A 132 -22.30 17.33 34.53
C GLN A 132 -22.11 18.47 33.53
N GLY A 133 -22.04 19.70 34.01
CA GLY A 133 -21.80 20.88 33.15
C GLY A 133 -20.48 20.80 32.42
N GLU A 134 -19.38 20.38 33.09
CA GLU A 134 -18.08 20.18 32.43
C GLU A 134 -18.14 19.10 31.36
N VAL A 135 -18.78 17.97 31.64
CA VAL A 135 -18.91 16.85 30.69
C VAL A 135 -19.77 17.29 29.50
N GLN A 136 -20.90 18.00 29.77
CA GLN A 136 -21.77 18.51 28.73
C GLN A 136 -21.06 19.50 27.80
N GLU A 137 -20.33 20.47 28.33
CA GLU A 137 -19.53 21.40 27.51
C GLU A 137 -18.54 20.69 26.61
N ARG A 138 -17.92 19.61 27.11
CA ARG A 138 -17.00 18.80 26.30
C ARG A 138 -17.72 18.00 25.22
N LEU A 139 -18.89 17.43 25.52
CA LEU A 139 -19.72 16.73 24.53
C LEU A 139 -20.21 17.66 23.44
N ASP A 140 -20.65 18.88 23.81
CA ASP A 140 -21.07 19.91 22.88
C ASP A 140 -19.91 20.36 21.97
N ALA A 141 -18.72 20.56 22.55
CA ALA A 141 -17.53 20.93 21.79
C ALA A 141 -17.06 19.84 20.79
N LEU A 142 -17.37 18.58 21.08
CA LEU A 142 -17.05 17.42 20.21
C LEU A 142 -18.19 17.06 19.24
N ASP A 143 -19.32 17.78 19.32
CA ASP A 143 -20.57 17.42 18.60
C ASP A 143 -20.93 15.93 18.79
N ALA A 144 -20.92 15.49 20.05
CA ALA A 144 -20.91 14.09 20.42
C ALA A 144 -22.28 13.45 20.55
N TRP A 145 -23.36 14.24 20.57
CA TRP A 145 -24.73 13.75 20.81
C TRP A 145 -25.26 12.84 19.70
N ASP A 146 -24.74 12.99 18.49
CA ASP A 146 -25.11 12.17 17.34
C ASP A 146 -23.98 11.18 16.92
N LEU A 147 -23.27 10.65 17.94
CA LEU A 147 -22.12 9.80 17.71
C LEU A 147 -22.47 8.55 16.89
N ASP A 148 -23.56 7.86 17.24
CA ASP A 148 -23.94 6.61 16.58
C ASP A 148 -24.22 6.83 15.09
N SER A 149 -24.95 7.90 14.71
CA SER A 149 -25.16 8.26 13.30
C SER A 149 -23.85 8.58 12.56
N ARG A 150 -22.90 9.24 13.23
CA ARG A 150 -21.57 9.53 12.65
C ARG A 150 -20.75 8.26 12.45
N LEU A 151 -20.83 7.31 13.37
CA LEU A 151 -20.18 6.00 13.22
C LEU A 151 -20.78 5.21 12.05
N GLU A 152 -22.11 5.19 11.94
CA GLU A 152 -22.82 4.55 10.82
C GLU A 152 -22.44 5.18 9.48
N LEU A 153 -22.40 6.50 9.37
CA LEU A 153 -21.97 7.21 8.16
C LEU A 153 -20.51 6.86 7.77
N ALA A 154 -19.63 6.74 8.75
CA ALA A 154 -18.24 6.33 8.47
C ALA A 154 -18.16 4.87 8.03
N MET A 155 -18.95 3.99 8.63
CA MET A 155 -19.06 2.59 8.24
C MET A 155 -19.62 2.44 6.83
N ASP A 156 -20.68 3.18 6.49
CA ASP A 156 -21.29 3.17 5.15
C ASP A 156 -20.31 3.67 4.08
N ALA A 157 -19.60 4.76 4.35
CA ALA A 157 -18.62 5.34 3.44
C ALA A 157 -17.49 4.36 3.09
N LEU A 158 -17.08 3.53 4.04
CA LEU A 158 -16.08 2.48 3.86
C LEU A 158 -16.68 1.12 3.53
N ARG A 159 -18.02 1.05 3.38
CA ARG A 159 -18.75 -0.20 3.13
C ARG A 159 -18.36 -1.29 4.11
N CYS A 160 -18.29 -0.94 5.39
CA CYS A 160 -18.09 -1.91 6.46
C CYS A 160 -19.29 -2.87 6.53
N PRO A 161 -19.09 -4.10 7.05
CA PRO A 161 -20.21 -4.99 7.36
C PRO A 161 -21.15 -4.38 8.42
N PRO A 162 -22.40 -4.89 8.55
CA PRO A 162 -23.33 -4.45 9.58
C PRO A 162 -22.71 -4.46 10.98
N GLY A 163 -23.09 -3.49 11.81
CA GLY A 163 -22.45 -3.26 13.12
C GLY A 163 -22.54 -4.42 14.10
N ASP A 164 -23.59 -5.25 13.99
CA ASP A 164 -23.83 -6.46 14.81
C ASP A 164 -23.02 -7.69 14.35
N THR A 165 -22.34 -7.61 13.21
CA THR A 165 -21.57 -8.74 12.66
C THR A 165 -20.36 -9.04 13.53
N PRO A 166 -20.15 -10.31 13.95
CA PRO A 166 -18.95 -10.70 14.71
C PRO A 166 -17.68 -10.58 13.88
N ILE A 167 -16.61 -10.09 14.48
CA ILE A 167 -15.28 -9.95 13.82
C ILE A 167 -14.76 -11.30 13.32
N SER A 168 -15.05 -12.39 14.01
CA SER A 168 -14.56 -13.74 13.69
C SER A 168 -15.03 -14.31 12.36
N VAL A 169 -16.11 -13.79 11.77
CA VAL A 169 -16.66 -14.27 10.51
C VAL A 169 -16.26 -13.41 9.29
N LEU A 170 -15.54 -12.31 9.53
CA LEU A 170 -15.18 -11.35 8.50
C LEU A 170 -14.05 -11.87 7.61
N SER A 171 -14.13 -11.57 6.32
CA SER A 171 -13.01 -11.74 5.40
C SER A 171 -11.87 -10.75 5.71
N GLY A 172 -10.64 -11.04 5.26
CA GLY A 172 -9.50 -10.15 5.46
C GLY A 172 -9.72 -8.73 4.91
N GLY A 173 -10.45 -8.59 3.81
CA GLY A 173 -10.81 -7.28 3.25
C GLY A 173 -11.81 -6.51 4.11
N GLU A 174 -12.76 -7.18 4.72
CA GLU A 174 -13.74 -6.59 5.65
C GLU A 174 -13.07 -6.18 6.96
N LEU A 175 -12.23 -7.05 7.55
CA LEU A 175 -11.42 -6.72 8.72
C LEU A 175 -10.61 -5.44 8.50
N ARG A 176 -10.04 -5.29 7.31
CA ARG A 176 -9.24 -4.13 6.96
C ARG A 176 -10.07 -2.85 6.84
N ARG A 177 -11.28 -2.92 6.25
CA ARG A 177 -12.19 -1.76 6.19
C ARG A 177 -12.63 -1.31 7.58
N VAL A 178 -12.96 -2.25 8.46
CA VAL A 178 -13.32 -1.96 9.86
C VAL A 178 -12.14 -1.33 10.61
N ALA A 179 -10.93 -1.86 10.44
CA ALA A 179 -9.72 -1.28 11.05
C ALA A 179 -9.42 0.12 10.53
N LEU A 180 -9.58 0.35 9.22
CA LEU A 180 -9.44 1.68 8.62
C LEU A 180 -10.48 2.65 9.16
N CYS A 181 -11.75 2.23 9.25
CA CYS A 181 -12.84 3.03 9.82
C CYS A 181 -12.50 3.47 11.26
N ARG A 182 -12.14 2.53 12.13
CA ARG A 182 -11.69 2.80 13.49
C ARG A 182 -10.56 3.83 13.52
N LEU A 183 -9.53 3.63 12.69
CA LEU A 183 -8.35 4.49 12.67
C LEU A 183 -8.66 5.92 12.21
N LEU A 184 -9.51 6.09 11.20
CA LEU A 184 -9.91 7.42 10.72
C LEU A 184 -10.76 8.17 11.77
N LEU A 185 -11.57 7.46 12.55
CA LEU A 185 -12.35 8.02 13.64
C LEU A 185 -11.49 8.47 14.83
N GLN A 186 -10.35 7.80 15.08
CA GLN A 186 -9.37 8.21 16.10
C GLN A 186 -8.70 9.54 15.80
N LYS A 187 -8.66 9.96 14.53
CA LYS A 187 -8.04 11.21 14.06
C LYS A 187 -6.63 11.45 14.62
N PRO A 188 -5.69 10.51 14.50
CA PRO A 188 -4.34 10.72 15.00
C PRO A 188 -3.64 11.85 14.25
N ASP A 189 -2.70 12.55 14.90
CA ASP A 189 -1.94 13.64 14.28
C ASP A 189 -1.03 13.15 13.13
N ILE A 190 -0.57 11.90 13.21
CA ILE A 190 0.22 11.21 12.19
C ILE A 190 -0.50 9.91 11.82
N LEU A 191 -0.98 9.83 10.60
CA LEU A 191 -1.70 8.70 10.05
C LEU A 191 -0.78 7.89 9.13
N LEU A 192 -0.45 6.66 9.52
CA LEU A 192 0.38 5.74 8.77
C LEU A 192 -0.50 4.67 8.12
N LEU A 193 -0.46 4.59 6.79
CA LEU A 193 -1.31 3.69 6.01
C LEU A 193 -0.45 2.75 5.16
N ASP A 194 -0.54 1.45 5.40
CA ASP A 194 0.13 0.43 4.59
C ASP A 194 -0.85 -0.20 3.61
N GLU A 195 -0.74 0.13 2.32
CA GLU A 195 -1.61 -0.29 1.21
C GLU A 195 -3.12 0.00 1.44
N PRO A 196 -3.53 1.22 1.78
CA PRO A 196 -4.91 1.51 2.20
C PRO A 196 -5.97 1.26 1.11
N THR A 197 -5.58 1.28 -0.16
CA THR A 197 -6.49 1.08 -1.30
C THR A 197 -6.77 -0.39 -1.62
N ASN A 198 -5.99 -1.33 -1.06
CA ASN A 198 -6.20 -2.74 -1.30
C ASN A 198 -7.55 -3.22 -0.74
N HIS A 199 -8.27 -4.02 -1.52
CA HIS A 199 -9.61 -4.55 -1.21
C HIS A 199 -10.73 -3.49 -1.12
N LEU A 200 -10.46 -2.24 -1.51
CA LEU A 200 -11.50 -1.21 -1.69
C LEU A 200 -11.99 -1.21 -3.14
N ASP A 201 -13.23 -0.86 -3.32
CA ASP A 201 -13.77 -0.55 -4.64
C ASP A 201 -13.50 0.92 -5.02
N ALA A 202 -13.71 1.26 -6.29
CA ALA A 202 -13.36 2.57 -6.83
C ALA A 202 -14.06 3.73 -6.10
N GLU A 203 -15.32 3.55 -5.69
CA GLU A 203 -16.08 4.59 -4.98
C GLU A 203 -15.52 4.82 -3.57
N THR A 204 -15.22 3.74 -2.86
CA THR A 204 -14.60 3.80 -1.53
C THR A 204 -13.20 4.41 -1.60
N VAL A 205 -12.39 4.09 -2.63
CA VAL A 205 -11.09 4.72 -2.85
C VAL A 205 -11.24 6.22 -3.08
N GLN A 206 -12.17 6.63 -3.94
CA GLN A 206 -12.43 8.05 -4.20
C GLN A 206 -12.86 8.81 -2.94
N TRP A 207 -13.71 8.20 -2.12
CA TRP A 207 -14.09 8.79 -0.84
C TRP A 207 -12.87 8.93 0.09
N LEU A 208 -12.04 7.89 0.19
CA LEU A 208 -10.82 7.91 1.01
C LEU A 208 -9.86 9.00 0.56
N GLU A 209 -9.63 9.17 -0.75
CA GLU A 209 -8.82 10.24 -1.32
C GLU A 209 -9.31 11.61 -0.86
N GLN A 210 -10.61 11.90 -1.01
CA GLN A 210 -11.21 13.17 -0.59
C GLN A 210 -11.11 13.38 0.92
N HIS A 211 -11.29 12.33 1.72
CA HIS A 211 -11.14 12.40 3.16
C HIS A 211 -9.69 12.73 3.57
N LEU A 212 -8.70 12.05 2.97
CA LEU A 212 -7.28 12.26 3.28
C LEU A 212 -6.76 13.60 2.79
N GLN A 213 -7.27 14.14 1.69
CA GLN A 213 -6.95 15.50 1.23
C GLN A 213 -7.34 16.56 2.27
N ARG A 214 -8.50 16.38 2.93
CA ARG A 214 -9.03 17.31 3.95
C ARG A 214 -8.51 17.00 5.36
N TYR A 215 -7.80 15.90 5.53
CA TYR A 215 -7.27 15.49 6.83
C TYR A 215 -6.26 16.52 7.33
N GLU A 216 -6.45 17.09 8.53
CA GLU A 216 -5.58 18.14 9.07
C GLU A 216 -4.19 17.61 9.44
N GLY A 217 -4.09 16.37 9.94
CA GLY A 217 -2.85 15.72 10.34
C GLY A 217 -1.96 15.31 9.16
N THR A 218 -0.79 14.82 9.49
CA THR A 218 0.18 14.27 8.52
C THR A 218 -0.26 12.88 8.09
N VAL A 219 -0.28 12.63 6.78
CA VAL A 219 -0.58 11.31 6.22
C VAL A 219 0.65 10.75 5.53
N ILE A 220 1.00 9.51 5.86
CA ILE A 220 2.09 8.77 5.22
C ILE A 220 1.50 7.46 4.72
N ALA A 221 1.37 7.32 3.40
CA ALA A 221 0.75 6.16 2.77
C ALA A 221 1.74 5.39 1.90
N VAL A 222 1.87 4.11 2.15
CA VAL A 222 2.51 3.16 1.23
C VAL A 222 1.43 2.61 0.32
N THR A 223 1.54 2.79 -0.98
CA THR A 223 0.62 2.18 -1.95
C THR A 223 1.27 2.06 -3.32
N HIS A 224 0.75 1.13 -4.12
CA HIS A 224 1.08 0.97 -5.53
C HIS A 224 0.06 1.66 -6.45
N ASP A 225 -0.98 2.26 -5.89
CA ASP A 225 -1.99 3.00 -6.63
C ASP A 225 -1.49 4.40 -7.02
N ARG A 226 -1.19 4.56 -8.31
CA ARG A 226 -0.65 5.81 -8.87
C ARG A 226 -1.65 6.95 -8.80
N TYR A 227 -2.93 6.67 -9.05
CA TYR A 227 -3.99 7.68 -9.02
C TYR A 227 -4.22 8.19 -7.62
N PHE A 228 -4.23 7.30 -6.64
CA PHE A 228 -4.29 7.67 -5.23
C PHE A 228 -3.12 8.59 -4.85
N LEU A 229 -1.89 8.25 -5.26
CA LEU A 229 -0.71 9.08 -4.98
C LEU A 229 -0.75 10.43 -5.70
N ASP A 230 -1.29 10.49 -6.93
CA ASP A 230 -1.46 11.75 -7.65
C ASP A 230 -2.48 12.67 -6.98
N ASN A 231 -3.56 12.09 -6.43
CA ASN A 231 -4.64 12.85 -5.82
C ASN A 231 -4.32 13.29 -4.39
N VAL A 232 -3.64 12.45 -3.60
CA VAL A 232 -3.46 12.69 -2.16
C VAL A 232 -2.08 13.24 -1.81
N ALA A 233 -1.01 12.77 -2.47
CA ALA A 233 0.34 13.09 -2.05
C ALA A 233 0.83 14.46 -2.55
N GLY A 234 1.39 15.25 -1.63
CA GLY A 234 2.16 16.47 -1.94
C GLY A 234 3.67 16.24 -1.91
N TRP A 235 4.09 15.08 -1.41
CA TRP A 235 5.48 14.62 -1.37
C TRP A 235 5.54 13.13 -1.64
N ILE A 236 6.59 12.71 -2.34
CA ILE A 236 6.91 11.30 -2.55
C ILE A 236 8.21 10.98 -1.83
N LEU A 237 8.19 9.95 -0.98
CA LEU A 237 9.38 9.35 -0.39
C LEU A 237 9.71 8.06 -1.14
N GLU A 238 10.74 8.09 -1.93
CA GLU A 238 11.23 6.91 -2.63
C GLU A 238 12.22 6.15 -1.74
N LEU A 239 11.95 4.86 -1.51
CA LEU A 239 12.91 3.94 -0.89
C LEU A 239 13.66 3.19 -1.98
N ASP A 240 14.89 3.62 -2.25
CA ASP A 240 15.77 3.00 -3.22
C ASP A 240 17.03 2.47 -2.51
N ARG A 241 17.29 1.16 -2.62
CA ARG A 241 18.47 0.48 -2.04
C ARG A 241 18.68 0.76 -0.55
N GLY A 242 17.57 0.89 0.18
CA GLY A 242 17.58 1.16 1.62
C GLY A 242 17.71 2.63 2.01
N VAL A 243 17.90 3.53 1.04
CA VAL A 243 17.99 4.98 1.28
C VAL A 243 16.65 5.64 0.99
N GLY A 244 16.27 6.60 1.82
CA GLY A 244 15.06 7.40 1.63
C GLY A 244 15.34 8.69 0.88
N ILE A 245 14.72 8.87 -0.30
CA ILE A 245 14.90 10.05 -1.15
C ILE A 245 13.58 10.81 -1.21
N PRO A 246 13.47 12.01 -0.60
CA PRO A 246 12.26 12.81 -0.66
C PRO A 246 12.18 13.59 -1.98
N TRP A 247 11.01 13.60 -2.59
CA TRP A 247 10.69 14.34 -3.80
C TRP A 247 9.47 15.23 -3.55
N LYS A 248 9.53 16.48 -3.97
CA LYS A 248 8.39 17.39 -3.85
C LYS A 248 7.44 17.19 -5.03
N GLY A 249 6.15 17.09 -4.72
CA GLY A 249 5.07 16.88 -5.69
C GLY A 249 4.41 15.53 -5.54
N ASN A 250 3.49 15.22 -6.45
CA ASN A 250 2.73 13.98 -6.54
C ASN A 250 3.48 12.90 -7.37
N TYR A 251 2.82 11.78 -7.64
CA TYR A 251 3.44 10.66 -8.37
C TYR A 251 3.89 11.04 -9.78
N SER A 252 3.07 11.76 -10.55
CA SER A 252 3.41 12.21 -11.91
C SER A 252 4.64 13.10 -11.90
N SER A 253 4.70 14.06 -10.99
CA SER A 253 5.86 14.93 -10.80
C SER A 253 7.13 14.16 -10.39
N TRP A 254 6.99 13.16 -9.50
CA TRP A 254 8.10 12.27 -9.15
C TRP A 254 8.62 11.49 -10.37
N LEU A 255 7.71 10.97 -11.21
CA LEU A 255 8.09 10.19 -12.39
C LEU A 255 8.94 11.01 -13.37
N GLU A 256 8.54 12.25 -13.64
CA GLU A 256 9.30 13.19 -14.49
C GLU A 256 10.68 13.48 -13.91
N GLN A 257 10.75 13.83 -12.61
CA GLN A 257 12.01 14.11 -11.92
C GLN A 257 12.93 12.88 -11.89
N LYS A 258 12.36 11.68 -11.69
CA LYS A 258 13.10 10.42 -11.70
C LYS A 258 13.68 10.12 -13.10
N GLN A 259 12.90 10.31 -14.14
CA GLN A 259 13.37 10.11 -15.52
C GLN A 259 14.55 11.05 -15.87
N GLU A 260 14.46 12.32 -15.49
CA GLU A 260 15.54 13.26 -15.72
C GLU A 260 16.80 12.90 -14.92
N ARG A 261 16.64 12.49 -13.64
CA ARG A 261 17.75 11.99 -12.82
C ARG A 261 18.45 10.79 -13.45
N LEU A 262 17.67 9.78 -13.89
CA LEU A 262 18.21 8.60 -14.56
C LEU A 262 18.95 8.95 -15.85
N ARG A 263 18.43 9.92 -16.64
CA ARG A 263 19.08 10.41 -17.84
C ARG A 263 20.45 11.04 -17.54
N VAL A 264 20.52 11.83 -16.48
CA VAL A 264 21.79 12.45 -16.03
C VAL A 264 22.76 11.38 -15.52
N GLU A 265 22.30 10.44 -14.72
CA GLU A 265 23.11 9.32 -14.21
C GLU A 265 23.68 8.46 -15.34
N GLN A 266 22.88 8.10 -16.35
CA GLN A 266 23.32 7.35 -17.53
C GLN A 266 24.37 8.11 -18.34
N LYS A 267 24.18 9.42 -18.50
CA LYS A 267 25.16 10.27 -19.20
C LYS A 267 26.49 10.30 -18.45
N THR A 268 26.43 10.51 -17.14
CA THR A 268 27.63 10.56 -16.28
C THR A 268 28.36 9.22 -16.27
N GLU A 269 27.64 8.09 -16.21
CA GLU A 269 28.26 6.75 -16.26
C GLU A 269 28.88 6.48 -17.64
N SER A 270 28.22 6.88 -18.74
CA SER A 270 28.79 6.77 -20.09
C SER A 270 30.09 7.58 -20.24
N GLU A 271 30.14 8.79 -19.70
CA GLU A 271 31.35 9.64 -19.69
C GLU A 271 32.45 9.03 -18.82
N ARG A 272 32.09 8.47 -17.68
CA ARG A 272 33.00 7.75 -16.79
C ARG A 272 33.61 6.52 -17.49
N GLN A 273 32.78 5.70 -18.16
CA GLN A 273 33.27 4.54 -18.91
C GLN A 273 34.24 4.95 -20.05
N LYS A 274 33.92 6.01 -20.77
CA LYS A 274 34.82 6.59 -21.80
C LYS A 274 36.15 7.04 -21.19
N THR A 275 36.09 7.63 -19.99
CA THR A 275 37.29 8.08 -19.28
C THR A 275 38.13 6.89 -18.80
N LEU A 276 37.47 5.87 -18.21
CA LEU A 276 38.15 4.61 -17.80
C LEU A 276 38.81 3.93 -18.99
N GLN A 277 38.13 3.87 -20.14
CA GLN A 277 38.69 3.27 -21.35
C GLN A 277 39.90 4.04 -21.84
N ARG A 278 39.87 5.38 -21.88
CA ARG A 278 41.02 6.23 -22.25
C ARG A 278 42.20 6.06 -21.30
N GLU A 279 41.93 5.97 -19.98
CA GLU A 279 42.99 5.76 -19.00
C GLU A 279 43.59 4.34 -19.09
N LEU A 280 42.74 3.33 -19.39
CA LEU A 280 43.18 1.96 -19.63
C LEU A 280 44.09 1.88 -20.87
N ASP A 281 43.66 2.49 -21.98
CA ASP A 281 44.44 2.56 -23.22
C ASP A 281 45.80 3.24 -22.98
N TRP A 282 45.78 4.32 -22.19
CA TRP A 282 47.05 4.99 -21.81
C TRP A 282 47.95 4.11 -20.92
N ILE A 283 47.41 3.34 -19.99
CA ILE A 283 48.14 2.38 -19.14
C ILE A 283 48.79 1.28 -20.02
N HIS A 284 48.12 0.86 -21.08
CA HIS A 284 48.64 -0.16 -22.02
C HIS A 284 49.69 0.37 -23.03
N MET A 285 49.84 1.70 -23.16
CA MET A 285 50.88 2.27 -24.01
C MET A 285 52.30 1.99 -23.49
N ALA A 286 53.28 1.90 -24.38
CA ALA A 286 54.63 1.44 -24.14
C ALA A 286 55.39 2.26 -23.05
N PRO A 287 56.38 1.62 -22.34
CA PRO A 287 57.02 2.17 -21.11
C PRO A 287 57.75 3.50 -21.27
N LYS A 288 58.17 3.88 -22.48
CA LYS A 288 58.91 5.16 -22.73
C LYS A 288 58.09 6.43 -22.51
N ALA A 289 56.77 6.35 -22.44
CA ALA A 289 55.85 7.49 -22.20
C ALA A 289 55.48 7.65 -20.73
N ARG A 290 55.98 6.80 -19.81
CA ARG A 290 55.51 6.69 -18.41
C ARG A 290 56.27 7.51 -17.39
N HIS A 291 57.18 8.42 -17.76
CA HIS A 291 58.01 9.10 -16.77
C HIS A 291 57.25 10.06 -15.85
N ALA A 292 57.43 9.83 -14.53
CA ALA A 292 57.17 10.68 -13.34
C ALA A 292 55.71 11.15 -13.04
N LYS A 293 54.82 11.34 -14.03
CA LYS A 293 53.40 11.75 -13.81
C LYS A 293 52.42 10.57 -13.68
N GLY A 294 52.90 9.34 -13.80
CA GLY A 294 52.08 8.14 -13.87
C GLY A 294 51.38 7.74 -12.57
N LYS A 295 51.97 8.03 -11.40
CA LYS A 295 51.45 7.59 -10.09
C LYS A 295 50.09 8.24 -9.74
N ALA A 296 49.93 9.53 -9.96
CA ALA A 296 48.71 10.26 -9.70
C ALA A 296 47.57 9.79 -10.64
N ARG A 297 47.91 9.49 -11.90
CA ARG A 297 46.95 9.04 -12.91
C ARG A 297 46.52 7.59 -12.68
N ILE A 298 47.43 6.71 -12.23
CA ILE A 298 47.10 5.34 -11.80
C ILE A 298 46.20 5.37 -10.56
N ASN A 299 46.48 6.23 -9.59
CA ASN A 299 45.62 6.42 -8.41
C ASN A 299 44.24 6.93 -8.80
N SER A 300 44.17 7.89 -9.73
CA SER A 300 42.87 8.37 -10.25
C SER A 300 42.09 7.27 -10.96
N TYR A 301 42.73 6.44 -11.77
CA TYR A 301 42.14 5.27 -12.40
C TYR A 301 41.62 4.24 -11.36
N GLN A 302 42.42 3.96 -10.32
CA GLN A 302 41.99 3.08 -9.22
C GLN A 302 40.81 3.65 -8.43
N GLN A 303 40.79 4.96 -8.19
CA GLN A 303 39.64 5.63 -7.58
C GLN A 303 38.38 5.53 -8.45
N LEU A 304 38.52 5.70 -9.75
CA LEU A 304 37.41 5.51 -10.71
C LEU A 304 36.93 4.07 -10.80
N LEU A 305 37.82 3.08 -10.64
CA LEU A 305 37.46 1.66 -10.59
C LEU A 305 36.74 1.27 -9.28
N THR A 306 37.20 1.82 -8.14
CA THR A 306 36.64 1.53 -6.81
C THR A 306 35.31 2.24 -6.55
N ALA A 307 35.04 3.33 -7.26
CA ALA A 307 33.71 3.91 -7.30
C ALA A 307 32.80 2.92 -8.07
N ARG A 308 32.16 1.98 -7.36
CA ARG A 308 31.23 1.01 -7.95
C ARG A 308 30.15 1.75 -8.71
N PRO A 309 29.86 1.41 -9.99
CA PRO A 309 28.63 1.85 -10.62
C PRO A 309 27.48 1.29 -9.78
N GLU A 310 26.56 2.16 -9.42
CA GLU A 310 25.28 1.69 -8.90
C GLU A 310 24.64 0.86 -10.02
N GLU A 311 24.44 -0.44 -9.76
CA GLU A 311 23.76 -1.30 -10.72
C GLU A 311 22.38 -0.72 -10.98
N VAL A 312 22.18 -0.17 -12.17
CA VAL A 312 20.88 0.26 -12.65
C VAL A 312 20.04 -1.02 -12.74
N ALA A 313 18.94 -1.08 -11.99
CA ALA A 313 18.01 -2.18 -12.09
C ALA A 313 17.62 -2.33 -13.58
N LYS A 314 17.85 -3.50 -14.14
CA LYS A 314 17.45 -3.79 -15.52
C LYS A 314 15.93 -3.70 -15.61
N ASP A 315 15.44 -3.02 -16.62
CA ASP A 315 14.02 -2.97 -16.90
C ASP A 315 13.46 -4.38 -17.06
N LEU A 316 12.31 -4.61 -16.45
CA LEU A 316 11.62 -5.89 -16.49
C LEU A 316 11.03 -6.08 -17.89
N GLU A 317 11.64 -6.88 -18.74
CA GLU A 317 11.11 -7.25 -20.06
C GLU A 317 10.30 -8.54 -19.94
N ILE A 318 9.00 -8.42 -19.70
CA ILE A 318 8.09 -9.56 -19.77
C ILE A 318 7.65 -9.75 -21.22
N TYR A 319 8.11 -10.83 -21.84
CA TYR A 319 7.64 -11.24 -23.16
C TYR A 319 6.56 -12.31 -23.01
N ILE A 320 5.34 -11.97 -23.41
CA ILE A 320 4.21 -12.90 -23.52
C ILE A 320 4.05 -13.22 -25.02
N PRO A 321 4.33 -14.45 -25.45
CA PRO A 321 4.19 -14.81 -26.86
C PRO A 321 2.71 -14.76 -27.27
N PRO A 322 2.41 -14.32 -28.52
CA PRO A 322 1.05 -14.39 -29.03
C PRO A 322 0.60 -15.88 -29.08
N GLY A 323 -0.58 -16.14 -28.57
CA GLY A 323 -1.23 -17.45 -28.65
C GLY A 323 -1.65 -17.82 -30.10
N PRO A 324 -2.28 -18.98 -30.30
CA PRO A 324 -2.88 -19.35 -31.57
C PRO A 324 -3.96 -18.32 -31.97
N ARG A 325 -4.24 -18.24 -33.29
CA ARG A 325 -5.27 -17.33 -33.78
C ARG A 325 -6.62 -17.69 -33.18
N LEU A 326 -7.24 -16.71 -32.50
CA LEU A 326 -8.58 -16.86 -31.95
C LEU A 326 -9.62 -16.81 -33.09
N GLY A 327 -10.72 -17.53 -32.91
CA GLY A 327 -11.90 -17.42 -33.78
C GLY A 327 -12.64 -16.09 -33.58
N ASP A 328 -13.75 -15.88 -34.29
CA ASP A 328 -14.53 -14.63 -34.23
C ASP A 328 -15.19 -14.40 -32.87
N VAL A 329 -15.47 -15.46 -32.12
CA VAL A 329 -16.04 -15.40 -30.77
C VAL A 329 -15.01 -15.93 -29.78
N VAL A 330 -14.66 -15.12 -28.78
CA VAL A 330 -13.78 -15.51 -27.68
C VAL A 330 -14.63 -15.92 -26.47
N ILE A 331 -15.49 -15.03 -25.99
CA ILE A 331 -16.45 -15.31 -24.92
C ILE A 331 -17.78 -14.69 -25.32
N GLU A 332 -18.88 -15.44 -25.21
CA GLU A 332 -20.23 -14.98 -25.44
C GLU A 332 -21.11 -15.37 -24.25
N ALA A 333 -21.80 -14.40 -23.66
CA ALA A 333 -22.79 -14.61 -22.62
C ALA A 333 -24.17 -14.16 -23.12
N LYS A 334 -25.22 -14.96 -22.90
CA LYS A 334 -26.58 -14.66 -23.29
C LYS A 334 -27.55 -14.96 -22.14
N GLY A 335 -28.25 -13.91 -21.69
CA GLY A 335 -29.28 -14.01 -20.65
C GLY A 335 -28.71 -14.58 -19.33
N LEU A 336 -27.44 -14.29 -19.02
CA LEU A 336 -26.73 -14.88 -17.87
C LEU A 336 -27.35 -14.38 -16.57
N ALA A 337 -27.73 -15.30 -15.68
CA ALA A 337 -28.22 -15.00 -14.35
C ALA A 337 -27.50 -15.84 -13.30
N LYS A 338 -27.23 -15.24 -12.12
CA LYS A 338 -26.63 -15.91 -10.97
C LYS A 338 -27.04 -15.24 -9.66
N GLY A 339 -27.46 -16.08 -8.70
CA GLY A 339 -27.74 -15.67 -7.33
C GLY A 339 -27.17 -16.66 -6.31
N PHE A 340 -27.19 -16.30 -5.04
CA PHE A 340 -26.85 -17.15 -3.90
C PHE A 340 -27.89 -16.93 -2.80
N GLY A 341 -28.64 -17.99 -2.46
CA GLY A 341 -29.76 -17.86 -1.52
C GLY A 341 -30.74 -16.81 -2.02
N ASP A 342 -31.03 -15.82 -1.19
CA ASP A 342 -31.97 -14.73 -1.53
C ASP A 342 -31.29 -13.54 -2.24
N THR A 343 -29.98 -13.59 -2.46
CA THR A 343 -29.24 -12.49 -3.08
C THR A 343 -29.02 -12.75 -4.56
N LEU A 344 -29.66 -11.95 -5.42
CA LEU A 344 -29.44 -11.95 -6.86
C LEU A 344 -28.22 -11.08 -7.18
N LEU A 345 -27.18 -11.67 -7.79
CA LEU A 345 -25.96 -10.95 -8.17
C LEU A 345 -26.04 -10.36 -9.58
N MET A 346 -26.60 -11.10 -10.51
CA MET A 346 -26.75 -10.67 -11.91
C MET A 346 -27.98 -11.32 -12.54
N GLU A 347 -28.64 -10.58 -13.40
CA GLU A 347 -29.82 -11.01 -14.14
C GLU A 347 -29.75 -10.51 -15.58
N ASN A 348 -30.02 -11.40 -16.51
CA ASN A 348 -30.08 -11.13 -17.95
C ASN A 348 -28.86 -10.39 -18.51
N VAL A 349 -27.67 -10.80 -18.08
CA VAL A 349 -26.41 -10.18 -18.55
C VAL A 349 -26.05 -10.75 -19.92
N GLU A 350 -25.85 -9.86 -20.89
CA GLU A 350 -25.46 -10.21 -22.25
C GLU A 350 -24.19 -9.45 -22.66
N PHE A 351 -23.21 -10.15 -23.16
CA PHE A 351 -22.00 -9.56 -23.76
C PHE A 351 -21.31 -10.54 -24.71
N ALA A 352 -20.52 -9.97 -25.62
CA ALA A 352 -19.61 -10.73 -26.47
C ALA A 352 -18.24 -10.06 -26.47
N ILE A 353 -17.19 -10.85 -26.24
CA ILE A 353 -15.81 -10.40 -26.25
C ILE A 353 -15.14 -10.88 -27.54
N PRO A 354 -14.78 -9.95 -28.45
CA PRO A 354 -14.07 -10.29 -29.68
C PRO A 354 -12.58 -10.56 -29.44
N PRO A 355 -11.86 -11.16 -30.41
CA PRO A 355 -10.42 -11.35 -30.34
C PRO A 355 -9.67 -10.01 -30.20
N GLY A 356 -8.65 -10.02 -29.32
CA GLY A 356 -7.82 -8.82 -29.07
C GLY A 356 -8.44 -7.76 -28.18
N ALA A 357 -9.68 -7.96 -27.68
CA ALA A 357 -10.30 -7.02 -26.75
C ALA A 357 -9.66 -7.10 -25.36
N ILE A 358 -9.54 -5.94 -24.72
CA ILE A 358 -9.19 -5.79 -23.31
C ILE A 358 -10.45 -5.28 -22.60
N VAL A 359 -10.95 -6.07 -21.67
CA VAL A 359 -12.21 -5.76 -20.96
C VAL A 359 -11.93 -5.56 -19.47
N GLY A 360 -12.28 -4.38 -18.95
CA GLY A 360 -12.27 -4.09 -17.53
C GLY A 360 -13.64 -4.38 -16.92
N VAL A 361 -13.68 -5.17 -15.83
CA VAL A 361 -14.89 -5.45 -15.05
C VAL A 361 -14.85 -4.61 -13.77
N ILE A 362 -15.71 -3.62 -13.69
CA ILE A 362 -15.81 -2.69 -12.56
C ILE A 362 -17.15 -2.87 -11.82
N GLY A 363 -17.19 -2.50 -10.57
CA GLY A 363 -18.37 -2.52 -9.72
C GLY A 363 -18.02 -2.62 -8.24
N PRO A 364 -19.00 -2.41 -7.35
CA PRO A 364 -18.80 -2.49 -5.91
C PRO A 364 -18.33 -3.87 -5.45
N ASN A 365 -17.80 -3.94 -4.24
CA ASN A 365 -17.48 -5.20 -3.60
C ASN A 365 -18.78 -6.01 -3.37
N GLY A 366 -18.73 -7.31 -3.63
CA GLY A 366 -19.94 -8.16 -3.57
C GLY A 366 -20.81 -8.16 -4.82
N ALA A 367 -20.58 -7.29 -5.82
CA ALA A 367 -21.39 -7.22 -7.06
C ALA A 367 -21.28 -8.44 -8.00
N GLY A 368 -20.56 -9.49 -7.61
CA GLY A 368 -20.46 -10.72 -8.43
C GLY A 368 -19.32 -10.75 -9.45
N LYS A 369 -18.36 -9.80 -9.41
CA LYS A 369 -17.20 -9.79 -10.35
C LYS A 369 -16.44 -11.11 -10.37
N THR A 370 -16.03 -11.60 -9.21
CA THR A 370 -15.31 -12.88 -9.07
C THR A 370 -16.20 -14.07 -9.49
N THR A 371 -17.51 -14.00 -9.21
CA THR A 371 -18.47 -15.02 -9.62
C THR A 371 -18.56 -15.11 -11.15
N LEU A 372 -18.56 -13.95 -11.85
CA LEU A 372 -18.52 -13.91 -13.30
C LEU A 372 -17.25 -14.58 -13.84
N PHE A 373 -16.07 -14.29 -13.30
CA PHE A 373 -14.83 -14.95 -13.70
C PHE A 373 -14.86 -16.45 -13.43
N ARG A 374 -15.38 -16.89 -12.27
CA ARG A 374 -15.52 -18.32 -11.96
C ARG A 374 -16.48 -19.04 -12.90
N MET A 375 -17.53 -18.36 -13.39
CA MET A 375 -18.39 -18.92 -14.42
C MET A 375 -17.68 -19.02 -15.77
N ILE A 376 -16.87 -18.03 -16.15
CA ILE A 376 -16.05 -18.06 -17.38
C ILE A 376 -15.04 -19.20 -17.34
N VAL A 377 -14.41 -19.44 -16.20
CA VAL A 377 -13.44 -20.53 -16.01
C VAL A 377 -14.10 -21.90 -15.89
N GLY A 378 -15.43 -21.94 -15.62
CA GLY A 378 -16.19 -23.17 -15.47
C GLY A 378 -16.23 -23.75 -14.06
N GLU A 379 -15.71 -23.01 -13.05
CA GLU A 379 -15.77 -23.41 -11.64
C GLU A 379 -17.19 -23.28 -11.06
N GLN A 380 -18.01 -22.42 -11.64
CA GLN A 380 -19.42 -22.21 -11.27
C GLN A 380 -20.30 -22.28 -12.50
N GLN A 381 -21.52 -22.79 -12.30
CA GLN A 381 -22.54 -22.79 -13.35
C GLN A 381 -23.49 -21.60 -13.16
N PRO A 382 -23.94 -20.96 -14.25
CA PRO A 382 -25.00 -19.98 -14.19
C PRO A 382 -26.33 -20.65 -13.79
N ASP A 383 -27.23 -19.91 -13.15
CA ASP A 383 -28.57 -20.38 -12.79
C ASP A 383 -29.52 -20.29 -13.98
N ALA A 384 -29.27 -19.32 -14.89
CA ALA A 384 -29.98 -19.22 -16.17
C ALA A 384 -29.07 -18.60 -17.23
N GLY A 385 -29.47 -18.75 -18.49
CA GLY A 385 -28.69 -18.27 -19.64
C GLY A 385 -27.61 -19.24 -20.07
N SER A 386 -26.70 -18.78 -20.93
CA SER A 386 -25.60 -19.58 -21.46
C SER A 386 -24.31 -18.75 -21.55
N LEU A 387 -23.19 -19.43 -21.27
CA LEU A 387 -21.84 -18.89 -21.45
C LEU A 387 -21.08 -19.80 -22.41
N ARG A 388 -20.59 -19.23 -23.51
CA ARG A 388 -19.85 -19.95 -24.54
C ARG A 388 -18.43 -19.40 -24.66
N LEU A 389 -17.46 -20.31 -24.61
CA LEU A 389 -16.06 -20.07 -24.98
C LEU A 389 -15.83 -20.52 -26.41
N GLY A 390 -15.03 -19.76 -27.16
CA GLY A 390 -14.61 -20.17 -28.50
C GLY A 390 -13.75 -21.44 -28.47
N GLU A 391 -13.90 -22.28 -29.46
CA GLU A 391 -13.23 -23.61 -29.51
C GLU A 391 -11.70 -23.53 -29.52
N THR A 392 -11.13 -22.41 -29.97
CA THR A 392 -9.69 -22.15 -30.04
C THR A 392 -9.13 -21.42 -28.84
N VAL A 393 -9.99 -21.09 -27.85
CA VAL A 393 -9.61 -20.32 -26.67
C VAL A 393 -8.96 -21.23 -25.62
N GLN A 394 -7.74 -20.89 -25.23
CA GLN A 394 -7.09 -21.43 -24.04
C GLN A 394 -7.17 -20.42 -22.92
N LEU A 395 -7.85 -20.75 -21.82
CA LEU A 395 -7.98 -19.90 -20.67
C LEU A 395 -6.74 -20.00 -19.78
N ALA A 396 -6.23 -18.85 -19.37
CA ALA A 396 -5.32 -18.71 -18.24
C ALA A 396 -6.01 -17.86 -17.18
N TYR A 397 -6.13 -18.37 -15.97
CA TYR A 397 -6.78 -17.69 -14.85
C TYR A 397 -5.79 -17.42 -13.73
N ALA A 398 -5.65 -16.15 -13.36
CA ALA A 398 -4.90 -15.76 -12.18
C ALA A 398 -5.91 -15.24 -11.15
N ASP A 399 -6.10 -16.00 -10.08
CA ASP A 399 -6.99 -15.64 -8.99
C ASP A 399 -6.27 -14.82 -7.90
N GLN A 400 -7.02 -14.40 -6.88
CA GLN A 400 -6.47 -13.72 -5.71
C GLN A 400 -5.78 -14.70 -4.74
N SER A 401 -6.12 -15.98 -4.80
CA SER A 401 -5.52 -17.04 -3.99
C SER A 401 -4.20 -17.46 -4.63
N ARG A 402 -3.09 -17.18 -3.98
CA ARG A 402 -1.74 -17.55 -4.44
C ARG A 402 -1.44 -19.00 -4.01
N THR A 403 -2.19 -19.95 -4.53
CA THR A 403 -1.98 -21.38 -4.26
C THR A 403 -0.78 -21.89 -5.05
N LEU A 404 0.41 -21.71 -4.51
CA LEU A 404 1.63 -22.34 -4.99
C LEU A 404 1.99 -23.50 -4.05
N ASP A 405 2.59 -24.55 -4.60
CA ASP A 405 3.11 -25.67 -3.82
C ASP A 405 4.29 -25.18 -2.96
N PRO A 406 4.16 -25.18 -1.60
CA PRO A 406 5.19 -24.65 -0.71
C PRO A 406 6.50 -25.46 -0.74
N GLU A 407 6.45 -26.72 -1.18
CA GLU A 407 7.63 -27.60 -1.29
C GLU A 407 8.46 -27.34 -2.56
N LYS A 408 7.90 -26.62 -3.56
CA LYS A 408 8.58 -26.31 -4.81
C LYS A 408 9.32 -24.98 -4.75
N THR A 409 10.49 -24.96 -5.35
CA THR A 409 11.22 -23.71 -5.58
C THR A 409 10.54 -22.87 -6.68
N VAL A 410 10.80 -21.55 -6.69
CA VAL A 410 10.31 -20.65 -7.76
C VAL A 410 10.72 -21.16 -9.15
N TYR A 411 11.94 -21.70 -9.27
CA TYR A 411 12.43 -22.29 -10.50
C TYR A 411 11.59 -23.50 -10.94
N GLU A 412 11.30 -24.42 -10.03
CA GLU A 412 10.49 -25.62 -10.33
C GLU A 412 9.04 -25.27 -10.68
N VAL A 413 8.46 -24.25 -10.04
CA VAL A 413 7.10 -23.79 -10.36
C VAL A 413 7.05 -23.19 -11.77
N ILE A 414 8.04 -22.36 -12.15
CA ILE A 414 8.05 -21.68 -13.45
C ILE A 414 8.45 -22.62 -14.58
N SER A 415 9.43 -23.53 -14.34
CA SER A 415 9.97 -24.43 -15.36
C SER A 415 9.21 -25.74 -15.49
N GLU A 416 8.32 -26.07 -14.53
CA GLU A 416 7.70 -27.39 -14.41
C GLU A 416 8.73 -28.54 -14.43
N GLY A 417 9.96 -28.24 -13.96
CA GLY A 417 11.08 -29.19 -13.96
C GLY A 417 11.82 -29.32 -15.29
N LEU A 418 11.51 -28.48 -16.29
CA LEU A 418 12.19 -28.45 -17.58
C LEU A 418 13.38 -27.46 -17.57
N ASP A 419 14.47 -27.79 -18.25
CA ASP A 419 15.61 -26.90 -18.40
C ASP A 419 15.33 -25.69 -19.31
N ASP A 420 14.37 -25.85 -20.23
CA ASP A 420 13.98 -24.82 -21.17
C ASP A 420 12.46 -24.60 -21.18
N VAL A 421 12.07 -23.33 -21.19
CA VAL A 421 10.67 -22.90 -21.32
C VAL A 421 10.35 -22.59 -22.77
N GLN A 422 9.24 -23.10 -23.27
CA GLN A 422 8.76 -22.81 -24.61
C GLN A 422 7.91 -21.52 -24.60
N LEU A 423 8.38 -20.49 -25.26
CA LEU A 423 7.69 -19.22 -25.41
C LEU A 423 7.19 -19.06 -26.85
N GLY A 424 6.07 -19.65 -27.18
CA GLY A 424 5.56 -19.69 -28.52
C GLY A 424 6.51 -20.45 -29.46
N LYS A 425 7.15 -19.75 -30.41
CA LYS A 425 8.15 -20.33 -31.33
C LYS A 425 9.59 -20.26 -30.80
N VAL A 426 9.81 -19.55 -29.68
CA VAL A 426 11.14 -19.35 -29.10
C VAL A 426 11.31 -20.27 -27.91
N LYS A 427 12.47 -20.96 -27.86
CA LYS A 427 12.90 -21.76 -26.72
C LYS A 427 13.92 -20.99 -25.92
N MET A 428 13.73 -20.88 -24.61
CA MET A 428 14.60 -20.12 -23.72
C MET A 428 14.95 -20.93 -22.48
N ASN A 429 16.20 -20.87 -22.06
CA ASN A 429 16.62 -21.50 -20.80
C ASN A 429 15.79 -20.99 -19.61
N ALA A 430 15.28 -21.88 -18.80
CA ALA A 430 14.36 -21.57 -17.68
C ALA A 430 14.99 -20.62 -16.64
N ARG A 431 16.30 -20.73 -16.34
CA ARG A 431 17.00 -19.81 -15.44
C ARG A 431 17.08 -18.41 -16.00
N ALA A 432 17.37 -18.27 -17.32
CA ALA A 432 17.37 -17.00 -18.01
C ALA A 432 15.97 -16.37 -18.04
N TYR A 433 14.93 -17.19 -18.16
CA TYR A 433 13.55 -16.74 -18.07
C TYR A 433 13.19 -16.25 -16.67
N CYS A 434 13.52 -17.00 -15.62
CA CYS A 434 13.32 -16.56 -14.23
C CYS A 434 14.04 -15.26 -13.92
N SER A 435 15.28 -15.07 -14.43
CA SER A 435 16.04 -13.82 -14.18
C SER A 435 15.40 -12.59 -14.83
N ARG A 436 14.57 -12.74 -15.87
CA ARG A 436 13.80 -11.63 -16.45
C ARG A 436 12.71 -11.12 -15.52
N PHE A 437 12.28 -11.91 -14.54
CA PHE A 437 11.33 -11.51 -13.49
C PHE A 437 12.05 -11.10 -12.19
N ASN A 438 13.33 -10.75 -12.25
CA ASN A 438 14.18 -10.40 -11.10
C ASN A 438 14.32 -11.53 -10.06
N PHE A 439 14.06 -12.77 -10.41
CA PHE A 439 14.45 -13.92 -9.58
C PHE A 439 15.94 -14.21 -9.83
N GLY A 440 16.82 -13.60 -9.01
CA GLY A 440 18.25 -13.88 -9.05
C GLY A 440 18.53 -15.28 -8.54
N GLY A 441 19.50 -15.97 -9.16
CA GLY A 441 20.05 -17.20 -8.60
C GLY A 441 20.74 -16.89 -7.26
N ALA A 442 20.47 -17.72 -6.23
CA ALA A 442 21.20 -17.70 -4.98
C ALA A 442 22.61 -18.27 -5.17
#